data_7650587502f6b08e8148d992ab9da37a
#
_entry.id   7650587502f6b08e8148d992ab9da37a
#
_cell.length_a   1.000
_cell.length_b   1.000
_cell.length_c   1.000
_cell.angle_alpha   90.00
_cell.angle_beta   90.00
_cell.angle_gamma   90.00
#
_symmetry.space_group_name_H-M   'P 1'
#
loop_
_entity.id
_entity.type
_entity.pdbx_description
1 polymer ?
#
loop_
_entity_poly.entity_id
_entity_poly.type
_entity_poly.pdbx_seq_one_letter_code
_entity_poly.pdbx_strand_id
1 'polypeptide(L)'
;MKLFFTFLLSISITSILEAAHHGYQSAEGNNPFILIARIHVKEGMVEEYLEIANEVDNAVELSEPGMLFHNFDADPDDSLAFTWTEVYSNSEAFIKHDANPPVQEYVAKHAELADGFTIEIYGNVSQNVIETIGRLGVPLKHFKTTRVGYVRDKNFKEH
;
A
#
# COMPACT_ATOMS: atom_id res chain seq x y z
N MET A 1 -71.98 30.22 16.17
CA MET A 1 -70.63 30.23 16.77
C MET A 1 -69.93 28.96 16.26
N LYS A 2 -69.16 29.07 15.14
CA LYS A 2 -68.51 27.93 14.52
C LYS A 2 -67.05 27.97 14.90
N LEU A 3 -66.58 26.93 15.65
CA LEU A 3 -65.19 26.74 15.99
C LEU A 3 -64.51 26.12 14.78
N PHE A 4 -63.51 26.82 14.20
CA PHE A 4 -62.60 26.25 13.23
C PHE A 4 -61.41 25.63 14.00
N PHE A 5 -61.30 24.30 13.93
CA PHE A 5 -60.12 23.57 14.38
C PHE A 5 -59.09 23.57 13.26
N THR A 6 -58.05 24.37 13.42
CA THR A 6 -56.90 24.35 12.49
C THR A 6 -55.95 23.22 12.91
N PHE A 7 -55.92 22.15 12.12
CA PHE A 7 -54.98 21.06 12.30
C PHE A 7 -53.62 21.50 11.73
N LEU A 8 -52.70 21.86 12.59
CA LEU A 8 -51.29 22.06 12.18
C LEU A 8 -50.64 20.68 11.95
N LEU A 9 -50.48 20.34 10.68
CA LEU A 9 -49.66 19.18 10.26
C LEU A 9 -48.19 19.56 10.38
N SER A 10 -47.57 19.22 11.51
CA SER A 10 -46.11 19.31 11.65
C SER A 10 -45.47 18.23 10.82
N ILE A 11 -44.98 18.58 9.62
CA ILE A 11 -44.09 17.74 8.83
C ILE A 11 -42.74 17.76 9.52
N SER A 12 -42.43 16.74 10.30
CA SER A 12 -41.09 16.46 10.77
C SER A 12 -40.25 16.00 9.55
N ILE A 13 -39.51 16.93 8.99
CA ILE A 13 -38.42 16.59 8.04
C ILE A 13 -37.29 16.04 8.90
N THR A 14 -37.37 14.76 9.22
CA THR A 14 -36.17 14.01 9.60
C THR A 14 -35.32 13.92 8.37
N SER A 15 -34.38 14.83 8.23
CA SER A 15 -33.33 14.75 7.23
C SER A 15 -32.58 13.45 7.46
N ILE A 16 -32.79 12.49 6.57
CA ILE A 16 -31.96 11.31 6.38
C ILE A 16 -30.62 11.80 5.84
N LEU A 17 -29.76 12.30 6.72
CA LEU A 17 -28.36 12.49 6.44
C LEU A 17 -27.59 11.25 6.96
N GLU A 18 -28.07 10.08 6.61
CA GLU A 18 -27.21 8.90 6.50
C GLU A 18 -26.50 8.97 5.16
N ALA A 19 -25.61 9.94 5.05
CA ALA A 19 -24.56 9.85 4.08
C ALA A 19 -23.79 8.57 4.39
N ALA A 20 -24.00 7.59 3.55
CA ALA A 20 -23.31 6.31 3.56
C ALA A 20 -21.79 6.54 3.67
N HIS A 21 -21.27 6.51 4.87
CA HIS A 21 -19.87 6.22 5.13
C HIS A 21 -19.68 4.71 4.87
N HIS A 22 -19.94 4.31 3.63
CA HIS A 22 -19.43 3.05 3.13
C HIS A 22 -17.94 3.27 2.93
N GLY A 23 -17.19 3.20 4.03
CA GLY A 23 -15.79 2.88 3.93
C GLY A 23 -15.72 1.60 3.09
N TYR A 24 -15.01 1.67 1.97
CA TYR A 24 -14.79 0.55 1.06
C TYR A 24 -14.22 -0.63 1.87
N GLN A 25 -15.09 -1.54 2.29
CA GLN A 25 -14.73 -2.79 2.94
C GLN A 25 -14.80 -3.89 1.89
N SER A 26 -13.75 -4.00 1.13
CA SER A 26 -13.55 -5.17 0.29
C SER A 26 -13.16 -6.38 1.11
N ALA A 27 -13.32 -7.55 0.51
CA ALA A 27 -12.80 -8.79 1.07
C ALA A 27 -11.30 -8.65 1.38
N GLU A 28 -10.88 -9.09 2.56
CA GLU A 28 -9.48 -9.02 3.00
C GLU A 28 -8.56 -9.61 1.94
N GLY A 29 -7.55 -8.85 1.53
CA GLY A 29 -6.52 -9.28 0.60
C GLY A 29 -6.83 -9.17 -0.90
N ASN A 30 -8.06 -8.81 -1.31
CA ASN A 30 -8.45 -8.77 -2.74
C ASN A 30 -8.37 -7.38 -3.38
N ASN A 31 -7.83 -6.39 -2.67
CA ASN A 31 -7.75 -5.03 -3.18
C ASN A 31 -6.34 -4.57 -3.43
N PRO A 32 -6.18 -3.59 -4.32
CA PRO A 32 -4.96 -2.84 -4.43
C PRO A 32 -4.58 -2.21 -3.09
N PHE A 33 -3.29 -2.23 -2.81
CA PHE A 33 -2.71 -1.59 -1.64
C PHE A 33 -1.34 -1.00 -1.98
N ILE A 34 -0.87 -0.10 -1.13
CA ILE A 34 0.42 0.54 -1.27
C ILE A 34 1.36 -0.01 -0.19
N LEU A 35 2.58 -0.32 -0.57
CA LEU A 35 3.69 -0.55 0.33
C LEU A 35 4.73 0.56 0.10
N ILE A 36 5.25 1.12 1.19
CA ILE A 36 6.38 2.04 1.16
C ILE A 36 7.50 1.42 1.99
N ALA A 37 8.62 1.14 1.33
CA ALA A 37 9.83 0.66 1.99
C ALA A 37 10.86 1.79 2.02
N ARG A 38 11.18 2.28 3.23
CA ARG A 38 12.19 3.32 3.43
C ARG A 38 13.51 2.68 3.75
N ILE A 39 14.53 3.10 3.03
CA ILE A 39 15.85 2.51 3.02
C ILE A 39 16.87 3.57 3.34
N HIS A 40 17.86 3.23 4.14
CA HIS A 40 19.06 4.02 4.32
C HIS A 40 20.27 3.16 3.95
N VAL A 41 21.02 3.62 2.95
CA VAL A 41 22.20 2.94 2.40
C VAL A 41 23.44 3.38 3.17
N LYS A 42 24.38 2.48 3.39
CA LYS A 42 25.65 2.79 4.02
C LYS A 42 26.48 3.76 3.19
N GLU A 43 27.24 4.63 3.86
CA GLU A 43 28.14 5.56 3.19
C GLU A 43 29.11 4.83 2.25
N GLY A 44 29.21 5.33 1.02
CA GLY A 44 30.06 4.75 -0.03
C GLY A 44 29.45 3.57 -0.80
N MET A 45 28.23 3.09 -0.43
CA MET A 45 27.58 1.94 -1.06
C MET A 45 26.44 2.32 -2.03
N VAL A 46 26.20 3.63 -2.22
CA VAL A 46 25.03 4.10 -3.00
C VAL A 46 25.08 3.61 -4.46
N GLU A 47 26.22 3.68 -5.13
CA GLU A 47 26.33 3.25 -6.52
C GLU A 47 26.00 1.75 -6.67
N GLU A 48 26.61 0.89 -5.83
CA GLU A 48 26.34 -0.54 -5.81
C GLU A 48 24.88 -0.85 -5.44
N TYR A 49 24.30 -0.07 -4.52
CA TYR A 49 22.89 -0.22 -4.15
C TYR A 49 21.95 0.12 -5.31
N LEU A 50 22.23 1.19 -6.05
CA LEU A 50 21.45 1.57 -7.24
C LEU A 50 21.53 0.53 -8.35
N GLU A 51 22.67 -0.16 -8.50
CA GLU A 51 22.81 -1.27 -9.44
C GLU A 51 21.87 -2.42 -9.09
N ILE A 52 21.86 -2.89 -7.84
CA ILE A 52 20.96 -3.98 -7.43
C ILE A 52 19.49 -3.56 -7.45
N ALA A 53 19.19 -2.29 -7.15
CA ALA A 53 17.83 -1.75 -7.24
C ALA A 53 17.33 -1.77 -8.69
N ASN A 54 18.15 -1.34 -9.65
CA ASN A 54 17.82 -1.37 -11.06
C ASN A 54 17.68 -2.81 -11.61
N GLU A 55 18.50 -3.74 -11.15
CA GLU A 55 18.39 -5.16 -11.54
C GLU A 55 17.07 -5.77 -11.08
N VAL A 56 16.67 -5.54 -9.82
CA VAL A 56 15.42 -6.08 -9.30
C VAL A 56 14.21 -5.41 -9.94
N ASP A 57 14.24 -4.07 -10.17
CA ASP A 57 13.16 -3.34 -10.85
C ASP A 57 12.86 -3.93 -12.24
N ASN A 58 13.91 -4.12 -13.06
CA ASN A 58 13.77 -4.74 -14.38
C ASN A 58 13.18 -6.17 -14.30
N ALA A 59 13.60 -6.96 -13.31
CA ALA A 59 13.10 -8.32 -13.15
C ALA A 59 11.62 -8.34 -12.75
N VAL A 60 11.21 -7.44 -11.86
CA VAL A 60 9.82 -7.26 -11.41
C VAL A 60 8.94 -6.81 -12.58
N GLU A 61 9.35 -5.79 -13.36
CA GLU A 61 8.61 -5.32 -14.52
C GLU A 61 8.31 -6.46 -15.51
N LEU A 62 9.29 -7.32 -15.77
CA LEU A 62 9.15 -8.42 -16.72
C LEU A 62 8.31 -9.60 -16.23
N SER A 63 8.22 -9.83 -14.91
CA SER A 63 7.68 -11.08 -14.36
C SER A 63 6.43 -10.90 -13.48
N GLU A 64 6.12 -9.69 -13.06
CA GLU A 64 5.10 -9.44 -12.04
C GLU A 64 3.97 -8.51 -12.51
N PRO A 65 3.03 -8.97 -13.34
CA PRO A 65 1.92 -8.12 -13.80
C PRO A 65 0.99 -7.63 -12.69
N GLY A 66 1.09 -8.20 -11.49
CA GLY A 66 0.36 -7.76 -10.30
C GLY A 66 1.02 -6.60 -9.55
N MET A 67 2.27 -6.25 -9.88
CA MET A 67 2.94 -5.01 -9.48
C MET A 67 2.51 -3.90 -10.43
N LEU A 68 1.75 -2.92 -9.94
CA LEU A 68 1.13 -1.87 -10.75
C LEU A 68 1.94 -0.58 -10.79
N PHE A 69 2.83 -0.41 -9.83
CA PHE A 69 3.74 0.71 -9.70
C PHE A 69 4.93 0.27 -8.83
N HIS A 70 6.15 0.53 -9.29
CA HIS A 70 7.36 0.14 -8.60
C HIS A 70 8.46 1.17 -8.87
N ASN A 71 8.64 2.12 -7.96
CA ASN A 71 9.60 3.20 -8.12
C ASN A 71 10.55 3.27 -6.93
N PHE A 72 11.82 3.51 -7.22
CA PHE A 72 12.86 3.76 -6.23
C PHE A 72 13.28 5.22 -6.29
N ASP A 73 12.80 6.01 -5.36
CA ASP A 73 12.98 7.45 -5.32
C ASP A 73 14.03 7.86 -4.28
N ALA A 74 14.92 8.80 -4.65
CA ALA A 74 15.88 9.38 -3.71
C ALA A 74 15.20 10.37 -2.76
N ASP A 75 15.61 10.36 -1.49
CA ASP A 75 15.17 11.36 -0.52
C ASP A 75 15.83 12.72 -0.86
N PRO A 76 15.07 13.82 -0.95
CA PRO A 76 15.61 15.13 -1.31
C PRO A 76 16.49 15.74 -0.22
N ASP A 77 16.37 15.30 1.01
CA ASP A 77 17.06 15.85 2.18
C ASP A 77 18.22 14.96 2.68
N ASP A 78 18.31 13.71 2.21
CA ASP A 78 19.33 12.75 2.61
C ASP A 78 19.81 11.92 1.42
N SER A 79 21.06 12.14 1.00
CA SER A 79 21.66 11.46 -0.16
C SER A 79 21.90 9.94 0.04
N LEU A 80 21.75 9.43 1.25
CA LEU A 80 21.85 7.99 1.57
C LEU A 80 20.48 7.34 1.73
N ALA A 81 19.40 8.13 1.75
CA ALA A 81 18.05 7.64 1.94
C ALA A 81 17.30 7.50 0.61
N PHE A 82 16.54 6.42 0.51
CA PHE A 82 15.73 6.08 -0.67
C PHE A 82 14.40 5.48 -0.22
N THR A 83 13.44 5.47 -1.16
CA THR A 83 12.11 4.91 -0.89
C THR A 83 11.63 4.09 -2.08
N TRP A 84 11.34 2.81 -1.88
CA TRP A 84 10.46 2.08 -2.78
C TRP A 84 9.03 2.50 -2.52
N THR A 85 8.34 2.90 -3.58
CA THR A 85 6.89 3.06 -3.58
C THR A 85 6.32 1.97 -4.48
N GLU A 86 5.52 1.08 -3.89
CA GLU A 86 5.01 -0.11 -4.55
C GLU A 86 3.48 -0.13 -4.47
N VAL A 87 2.83 -0.43 -5.60
CA VAL A 87 1.38 -0.64 -5.63
C VAL A 87 1.10 -2.04 -6.15
N TYR A 88 0.50 -2.85 -5.31
CA TYR A 88 0.10 -4.22 -5.64
C TYR A 88 -1.38 -4.29 -5.98
N SER A 89 -1.75 -5.10 -6.96
CA SER A 89 -3.15 -5.35 -7.34
C SER A 89 -3.95 -6.04 -6.23
N ASN A 90 -3.28 -6.84 -5.39
CA ASN A 90 -3.86 -7.58 -4.27
C ASN A 90 -2.77 -8.23 -3.42
N SER A 91 -3.14 -8.88 -2.32
CA SER A 91 -2.20 -9.57 -1.43
C SER A 91 -1.44 -10.73 -2.09
N GLU A 92 -2.04 -11.43 -3.06
CA GLU A 92 -1.38 -12.53 -3.76
C GLU A 92 -0.23 -12.02 -4.62
N ALA A 93 -0.38 -10.85 -5.25
CA ALA A 93 0.67 -10.20 -6.00
C ALA A 93 1.91 -9.93 -5.14
N PHE A 94 1.73 -9.45 -3.91
CA PHE A 94 2.83 -9.28 -2.96
C PHE A 94 3.48 -10.62 -2.57
N ILE A 95 2.70 -11.66 -2.33
CA ILE A 95 3.27 -12.98 -1.98
C ILE A 95 4.10 -13.54 -3.13
N LYS A 96 3.69 -13.29 -4.38
CA LYS A 96 4.49 -13.65 -5.56
C LYS A 96 5.79 -12.84 -5.66
N HIS A 97 5.71 -11.54 -5.37
CA HIS A 97 6.86 -10.64 -5.31
C HIS A 97 7.89 -11.13 -4.26
N ASP A 98 7.44 -11.36 -3.02
CA ASP A 98 8.31 -11.88 -1.96
C ASP A 98 8.97 -13.21 -2.35
N ALA A 99 8.27 -14.09 -3.06
CA ALA A 99 8.78 -15.37 -3.51
C ALA A 99 9.63 -15.30 -4.80
N ASN A 100 9.72 -14.15 -5.45
CA ASN A 100 10.48 -14.00 -6.70
C ASN A 100 11.99 -14.06 -6.42
N PRO A 101 12.74 -14.97 -7.06
CA PRO A 101 14.18 -15.12 -6.80
C PRO A 101 15.01 -13.84 -6.91
N PRO A 102 14.83 -12.96 -7.93
CA PRO A 102 15.52 -11.67 -7.97
C PRO A 102 15.26 -10.77 -6.77
N VAL A 103 14.02 -10.79 -6.24
CA VAL A 103 13.64 -10.02 -5.03
C VAL A 103 14.33 -10.59 -3.79
N GLN A 104 14.37 -11.91 -3.65
CA GLN A 104 15.10 -12.56 -2.56
C GLN A 104 16.61 -12.26 -2.59
N GLU A 105 17.20 -12.22 -3.78
CA GLU A 105 18.61 -11.84 -3.97
C GLU A 105 18.85 -10.38 -3.60
N TYR A 106 17.96 -9.47 -4.04
CA TYR A 106 18.02 -8.06 -3.66
C TYR A 106 17.92 -7.88 -2.14
N VAL A 107 16.96 -8.55 -1.45
CA VAL A 107 16.82 -8.48 0.01
C VAL A 107 18.09 -8.98 0.72
N ALA A 108 18.73 -10.01 0.21
CA ALA A 108 20.00 -10.50 0.78
C ALA A 108 21.11 -9.46 0.64
N LYS A 109 21.29 -8.87 -0.55
CA LYS A 109 22.28 -7.80 -0.79
C LYS A 109 21.97 -6.52 -0.02
N HIS A 110 20.67 -6.17 0.14
CA HIS A 110 20.25 -5.05 0.98
C HIS A 110 20.84 -5.14 2.39
N ALA A 111 20.80 -6.31 3.03
CA ALA A 111 21.33 -6.49 4.37
C ALA A 111 22.86 -6.21 4.48
N GLU A 112 23.58 -6.33 3.36
CA GLU A 112 25.02 -6.03 3.30
C GLU A 112 25.30 -4.54 3.06
N LEU A 113 24.50 -3.88 2.20
CA LEU A 113 24.74 -2.54 1.69
C LEU A 113 23.99 -1.42 2.44
N ALA A 114 22.94 -1.76 3.18
CA ALA A 114 22.11 -0.80 3.90
C ALA A 114 22.17 -1.00 5.42
N ASP A 115 21.78 0.03 6.16
CA ASP A 115 21.71 0.03 7.63
C ASP A 115 20.36 0.54 8.17
N GLY A 116 19.44 0.90 7.28
CA GLY A 116 18.07 1.27 7.61
C GLY A 116 17.06 0.64 6.68
N PHE A 117 16.01 0.01 7.28
CA PHE A 117 14.89 -0.54 6.54
C PHE A 117 13.61 -0.48 7.39
N THR A 118 12.60 0.21 6.90
CA THR A 118 11.27 0.24 7.53
C THR A 118 10.19 0.10 6.47
N ILE A 119 9.06 -0.51 6.84
CA ILE A 119 7.95 -0.77 5.92
C ILE A 119 6.66 -0.14 6.45
N GLU A 120 5.94 0.53 5.55
CA GLU A 120 4.59 1.02 5.78
C GLU A 120 3.63 0.38 4.77
N ILE A 121 2.47 -0.12 5.23
CA ILE A 121 1.40 -0.66 4.37
C ILE A 121 0.16 0.21 4.51
N TYR A 122 -0.43 0.58 3.39
CA TYR A 122 -1.68 1.33 3.30
C TYR A 122 -2.73 0.52 2.56
N GLY A 123 -3.71 0.00 3.29
CA GLY A 123 -4.78 -0.83 2.77
C GLY A 123 -5.07 -2.08 3.62
N ASN A 124 -6.09 -2.82 3.22
CA ASN A 124 -6.49 -4.05 3.91
C ASN A 124 -5.88 -5.25 3.21
N VAL A 125 -4.77 -5.76 3.75
CA VAL A 125 -4.05 -6.91 3.23
C VAL A 125 -4.38 -8.18 4.03
N SER A 126 -4.12 -9.35 3.44
CA SER A 126 -4.26 -10.62 4.13
C SER A 126 -3.25 -10.78 5.26
N GLN A 127 -3.60 -11.60 6.25
CA GLN A 127 -2.72 -11.90 7.37
C GLN A 127 -1.37 -12.49 6.90
N ASN A 128 -1.37 -13.25 5.80
CA ASN A 128 -0.17 -13.84 5.23
C ASN A 128 0.85 -12.78 4.77
N VAL A 129 0.41 -11.63 4.24
CA VAL A 129 1.30 -10.49 3.91
C VAL A 129 2.01 -9.99 5.17
N ILE A 130 1.26 -9.77 6.25
CA ILE A 130 1.81 -9.29 7.52
C ILE A 130 2.84 -10.28 8.10
N GLU A 131 2.54 -11.57 8.05
CA GLU A 131 3.44 -12.63 8.52
C GLU A 131 4.70 -12.72 7.66
N THR A 132 4.57 -12.55 6.36
CA THR A 132 5.70 -12.55 5.42
C THR A 132 6.64 -11.39 5.72
N ILE A 133 6.15 -10.17 5.81
CA ILE A 133 6.97 -9.00 6.17
C ILE A 133 7.54 -9.15 7.60
N GLY A 134 6.76 -9.69 8.52
CA GLY A 134 7.23 -9.94 9.89
C GLY A 134 8.48 -10.83 9.98
N ARG A 135 8.71 -11.73 9.00
CA ARG A 135 9.91 -12.56 8.93
C ARG A 135 11.19 -11.77 8.62
N LEU A 136 11.06 -10.59 8.01
CA LEU A 136 12.21 -9.71 7.76
C LEU A 136 12.75 -9.07 9.05
N GLY A 137 11.96 -9.05 10.14
CA GLY A 137 12.39 -8.49 11.43
C GLY A 137 12.55 -6.97 11.41
N VAL A 138 12.00 -6.27 10.41
CA VAL A 138 12.07 -4.81 10.27
C VAL A 138 10.84 -4.12 10.88
N PRO A 139 10.94 -2.83 11.28
CA PRO A 139 9.78 -2.09 11.73
C PRO A 139 8.68 -2.04 10.66
N LEU A 140 7.46 -2.46 11.03
CA LEU A 140 6.28 -2.45 10.16
C LEU A 140 5.20 -1.56 10.75
N LYS A 141 4.63 -0.68 9.91
CA LYS A 141 3.45 0.11 10.24
C LYS A 141 2.32 -0.17 9.26
N HIS A 142 1.19 -0.69 9.75
CA HIS A 142 0.06 -1.08 8.93
C HIS A 142 -1.14 -0.15 9.13
N PHE A 143 -1.46 0.63 8.12
CA PHE A 143 -2.63 1.51 8.04
C PHE A 143 -3.82 0.74 7.42
N LYS A 144 -4.37 -0.18 8.20
CA LYS A 144 -5.43 -1.12 7.76
C LYS A 144 -6.76 -0.44 7.45
N THR A 145 -7.10 0.65 8.14
CA THR A 145 -8.45 1.23 8.09
C THR A 145 -8.47 2.54 7.32
N THR A 146 -9.08 2.54 6.14
CA THR A 146 -9.38 3.75 5.38
C THR A 146 -10.59 4.46 5.97
N ARG A 147 -10.43 5.70 6.41
CA ARG A 147 -11.52 6.53 6.94
C ARG A 147 -12.23 7.33 5.86
N VAL A 148 -11.46 7.81 4.87
CA VAL A 148 -11.97 8.55 3.70
C VAL A 148 -11.12 8.17 2.51
N GLY A 149 -11.76 7.79 1.40
CA GLY A 149 -11.07 7.42 0.17
C GLY A 149 -11.85 6.43 -0.67
N TYR A 150 -11.31 6.12 -1.84
CA TYR A 150 -11.85 5.11 -2.74
C TYR A 150 -10.72 4.49 -3.57
N VAL A 151 -10.96 3.29 -4.09
CA VAL A 151 -10.13 2.63 -5.10
C VAL A 151 -10.97 2.47 -6.37
N ARG A 152 -10.39 2.75 -7.54
CA ARG A 152 -11.05 2.53 -8.84
C ARG A 152 -10.68 1.15 -9.37
N ASP A 153 -11.33 0.12 -8.86
CA ASP A 153 -11.03 -1.29 -9.16
C ASP A 153 -10.94 -1.62 -10.64
N LYS A 154 -11.80 -0.98 -11.46
CA LYS A 154 -11.79 -1.23 -12.90
C LYS A 154 -10.47 -0.88 -13.59
N ASN A 155 -9.68 0.02 -13.01
CA ASN A 155 -8.39 0.43 -13.56
C ASN A 155 -7.27 -0.56 -13.20
N PHE A 156 -7.55 -1.52 -12.32
CA PHE A 156 -6.58 -2.51 -11.83
C PHE A 156 -6.92 -3.94 -12.25
N LYS A 157 -8.02 -4.15 -13.01
CA LYS A 157 -8.51 -5.49 -13.38
C LYS A 157 -8.31 -5.85 -14.85
N GLU A 158 -7.79 -4.96 -15.68
CA GLU A 158 -7.68 -5.14 -17.13
C GLU A 158 -6.23 -5.37 -17.62
N HIS A 159 -5.50 -6.25 -16.90
CA HIS A 159 -4.15 -6.65 -17.38
C HIS A 159 -3.96 -8.15 -17.24
#